data_375d456858b58b9c5cc13c9b534402d4
#
_entry.id   375d456858b58b9c5cc13c9b534402d4
#
_cell.length_a   1.000
_cell.length_b   1.000
_cell.length_c   1.000
_cell.angle_alpha   90.00
_cell.angle_beta   90.00
_cell.angle_gamma   90.00
#
_symmetry.space_group_name_H-M   'P 1'
#
loop_
_entity.id
_entity.type
_entity.pdbx_description
1 polymer ?
#
loop_
_entity_poly.entity_id
_entity_poly.type
_entity_poly.pdbx_seq_one_letter_code
_entity_poly.pdbx_strand_id
1 'polypeptide(L)' 'MINLDERYLSYLDGSKKMRIDGIEEKVESYGWHCDGNDIKGHYVTTENFKLYYNMEGGFTKMVALKEVAETVA' A
#
# COMPACT_ATOMS: atom_id res chain seq x y z
N MET A 1 4.93 -5.63 16.89
CA MET A 1 4.86 -4.70 15.75
C MET A 1 5.38 -5.39 14.51
N ILE A 2 4.75 -5.15 13.39
CA ILE A 2 5.13 -5.79 12.14
C ILE A 2 6.43 -5.21 11.62
N ASN A 3 7.31 -6.08 11.11
CA ASN A 3 8.50 -5.61 10.44
C ASN A 3 8.17 -5.37 8.98
N LEU A 4 8.06 -4.11 8.59
CA LEU A 4 7.64 -3.76 7.24
C LEU A 4 8.64 -4.20 6.18
N ASP A 5 9.93 -4.12 6.49
CA ASP A 5 10.94 -4.53 5.52
C ASP A 5 10.81 -6.00 5.20
N GLU A 6 10.68 -6.84 6.21
CA GLU A 6 10.48 -8.26 5.99
C GLU A 6 9.26 -8.53 5.16
N ARG A 7 8.22 -7.75 5.37
CA ARG A 7 6.95 -7.99 4.71
C ARG A 7 6.95 -7.55 3.25
N TYR A 8 7.65 -6.45 2.95
CA TYR A 8 7.47 -5.81 1.65
C TYR A 8 8.71 -5.73 0.76
N LEU A 9 9.90 -6.03 1.28
CA LEU A 9 11.09 -5.94 0.43
C LEU A 9 10.99 -6.84 -0.79
N SER A 10 10.38 -8.00 -0.64
CA SER A 10 10.23 -8.92 -1.77
C SER A 10 9.38 -8.31 -2.88
N TYR A 11 8.42 -7.47 -2.52
CA TYR A 11 7.61 -6.81 -3.53
C TYR A 11 8.42 -5.73 -4.24
N LEU A 12 9.28 -5.03 -3.49
CA LEU A 12 10.08 -3.98 -4.09
C LEU A 12 11.15 -4.54 -5.01
N ASP A 13 11.73 -5.69 -4.66
CA ASP A 13 12.79 -6.24 -5.47
C ASP A 13 12.27 -7.10 -6.63
N GLY A 14 10.95 -7.23 -6.74
CA GLY A 14 10.36 -7.94 -7.85
C GLY A 14 10.14 -9.41 -7.63
N SER A 15 10.53 -9.95 -6.46
CA SER A 15 10.35 -11.37 -6.17
C SER A 15 8.88 -11.73 -6.00
N LYS A 16 8.08 -10.81 -5.52
CA LYS A 16 6.66 -11.01 -5.32
C LYS A 16 5.87 -9.95 -6.06
N LYS A 17 4.66 -10.32 -6.45
CA LYS A 17 3.73 -9.40 -7.09
C LYS A 17 2.52 -9.21 -6.21
N MET A 18 2.03 -7.99 -6.15
CA MET A 18 0.80 -7.70 -5.42
C MET A 18 -0.35 -7.68 -6.40
N ARG A 19 -1.43 -8.37 -6.07
CA ARG A 19 -2.63 -8.35 -6.94
C ARG A 19 -3.71 -7.55 -6.25
N ILE A 20 -4.28 -6.64 -7.02
CA ILE A 20 -5.38 -5.81 -6.55
C ILE A 20 -6.47 -5.93 -7.60
N ASP A 21 -7.64 -6.49 -7.19
CA ASP A 21 -8.75 -6.72 -8.10
C ASP A 21 -8.34 -7.52 -9.33
N GLY A 22 -7.47 -8.51 -9.11
CA GLY A 22 -7.05 -9.38 -10.19
C GLY A 22 -5.96 -8.84 -11.07
N ILE A 23 -5.51 -7.61 -10.82
CA ILE A 23 -4.47 -6.97 -11.61
C ILE A 23 -3.19 -6.93 -10.79
N GLU A 24 -2.08 -7.29 -11.40
CA GLU A 24 -0.79 -7.21 -10.72
C GLU A 24 -0.33 -5.77 -10.68
N GLU A 25 0.02 -5.31 -9.48
CA GLU A 25 0.48 -3.96 -9.25
C GLU A 25 1.91 -3.99 -8.74
N LYS A 26 2.70 -3.05 -9.19
CA LYS A 26 4.07 -2.93 -8.71
C LYS A 26 4.08 -2.10 -7.44
N VAL A 27 4.63 -2.67 -6.37
CA VAL A 27 4.75 -1.94 -5.10
C VAL A 27 5.90 -0.95 -5.24
N GLU A 28 5.63 0.31 -4.92
CA GLU A 28 6.62 1.36 -5.08
C GLU A 28 7.19 1.83 -3.75
N SER A 29 6.39 1.81 -2.68
CA SER A 29 6.89 2.23 -1.39
C SER A 29 5.96 1.74 -0.29
N TYR A 30 6.42 1.85 0.94
CA TYR A 30 5.63 1.52 2.12
C TYR A 30 6.17 2.31 3.30
N GLY A 31 5.39 2.39 4.36
CA GLY A 31 5.82 3.11 5.55
C GLY A 31 4.75 3.06 6.62
N TRP A 32 5.06 3.68 7.74
CA TRP A 32 4.11 3.76 8.84
C TRP A 32 3.17 4.92 8.64
N HIS A 33 1.91 4.69 8.98
CA HIS A 33 0.88 5.72 8.90
C HIS A 33 0.68 6.26 10.31
N CYS A 34 0.94 7.55 10.48
CA CYS A 34 0.89 8.18 11.79
C CYS A 34 -0.16 9.26 11.83
N ASP A 35 -0.75 9.45 13.00
CA ASP A 35 -1.69 10.52 13.26
C ASP A 35 -1.14 11.26 14.48
N GLY A 36 -0.54 12.42 14.26
CA GLY A 36 0.16 13.11 15.33
C GLY A 36 1.37 12.29 15.76
N ASN A 37 1.42 11.96 17.04
CA ASN A 37 2.53 11.15 17.57
C ASN A 37 2.21 9.68 17.62
N ASP A 38 1.02 9.29 17.17
CA ASP A 38 0.58 7.90 17.27
C ASP A 38 0.68 7.20 15.94
N ILE A 39 1.21 5.98 15.96
CA ILE A 39 1.23 5.13 14.77
C ILE A 39 -0.12 4.43 14.69
N LYS A 40 -0.84 4.67 13.60
CA LYS A 40 -2.17 4.09 13.41
C LYS A 40 -2.14 2.81 12.60
N GLY A 41 -1.07 2.57 11.88
CA GLY A 41 -0.96 1.40 11.04
C GLY A 41 0.15 1.62 10.04
N HIS A 42 0.05 0.96 8.90
CA HIS A 42 1.04 1.19 7.84
C HIS A 42 0.33 1.33 6.50
N TYR A 43 1.10 1.74 5.49
CA TYR A 43 0.57 1.90 4.15
C TYR A 43 1.53 1.27 3.15
N VAL A 44 0.99 0.95 1.99
CA VAL A 44 1.76 0.45 0.86
C VAL A 44 1.26 1.20 -0.36
N THR A 45 2.17 1.74 -1.16
CA THR A 45 1.78 2.38 -2.41
C THR A 45 2.19 1.51 -3.58
N THR A 46 1.30 1.41 -4.53
CA THR A 46 1.59 0.76 -5.80
C THR A 46 1.53 1.85 -6.87
N GLU A 47 1.63 1.43 -8.11
CA GLU A 47 1.58 2.38 -9.21
C GLU A 47 0.26 3.14 -9.23
N ASN A 48 -0.84 2.49 -8.89
CA ASN A 48 -2.17 3.08 -9.03
C ASN A 48 -2.92 3.25 -7.74
N PHE A 49 -2.44 2.69 -6.64
CA PHE A 49 -3.22 2.67 -5.39
C PHE A 49 -2.36 2.93 -4.18
N LYS A 50 -3.01 3.37 -3.10
CA LYS A 50 -2.41 3.43 -1.79
C LYS A 50 -3.30 2.62 -0.86
N LEU A 51 -2.72 1.62 -0.22
CA LEU A 51 -3.46 0.72 0.65
C LEU A 51 -3.06 0.99 2.09
N TYR A 52 -4.05 1.02 2.96
CA TYR A 52 -3.84 1.25 4.39
C TYR A 52 -4.15 -0.01 5.17
N TYR A 53 -3.33 -0.28 6.17
CA TYR A 53 -3.46 -1.44 7.03
C TYR A 53 -3.39 -0.98 8.48
N ASN A 54 -4.05 -1.72 9.38
CA ASN A 54 -3.98 -1.39 10.80
C ASN A 54 -2.66 -1.91 11.40
N MET A 55 -2.51 -1.70 12.71
CA MET A 55 -1.27 -2.09 13.39
C MET A 55 -1.02 -3.59 13.36
N GLU A 56 -2.07 -4.37 13.22
CA GLU A 56 -1.97 -5.82 13.22
C GLU A 56 -1.84 -6.39 11.82
N GLY A 57 -1.83 -5.53 10.83
CA GLY A 57 -1.67 -5.99 9.46
C GLY A 57 -2.95 -6.25 8.71
N GLY A 58 -4.09 -5.90 9.30
CA GLY A 58 -5.38 -6.06 8.64
C GLY A 58 -5.66 -4.91 7.70
N PHE A 59 -6.19 -5.21 6.53
CA PHE A 59 -6.51 -4.21 5.53
C PHE A 59 -7.64 -3.29 6.02
N THR A 60 -7.48 -1.98 5.85
CA THR A 60 -8.51 -1.03 6.25
C THR A 60 -9.15 -0.30 5.08
N LYS A 61 -8.36 0.24 4.17
CA LYS A 61 -8.95 0.94 3.03
C LYS A 61 -7.94 1.06 1.90
N MET A 62 -8.45 1.36 0.71
CA MET A 62 -7.63 1.55 -0.47
C MET A 62 -8.06 2.84 -1.15
N VAL A 63 -7.08 3.63 -1.58
CA VAL A 63 -7.33 4.90 -2.24
C VAL A 63 -6.67 4.85 -3.62
N ALA A 64 -7.40 5.26 -4.64
CA ALA A 64 -6.84 5.34 -5.98
C ALA A 64 -5.93 6.55 -6.05
N LEU A 65 -4.69 6.34 -6.50
CA LEU A 65 -3.74 7.43 -6.62
C LEU A 65 -3.94 8.22 -7.89
N LYS A 66 -4.34 7.55 -8.96
CA LYS A 66 -4.62 8.23 -10.20
C LYS A 66 -6.07 8.67 -10.20
N GLU A 67 -6.25 9.95 -10.39
CA GLU A 67 -7.59 10.48 -10.43
C GLU A 67 -8.33 9.93 -11.60
N VAL A 68 -9.56 9.64 -11.35
CA VAL A 68 -10.41 9.12 -12.39
C VAL A 68 -10.89 10.24 -13.27
N ALA A 69 -10.57 11.43 -12.92
CA ALA A 69 -11.04 12.59 -13.66
C ALA A 69 -10.69 12.51 -15.14
N GLU A 70 -9.59 11.89 -15.41
CA GLU A 70 -9.20 11.77 -16.82
C GLU A 70 -10.21 10.98 -17.61
N THR A 71 -11.02 10.22 -16.95
CA THR A 71 -12.02 9.44 -17.66
C THR A 71 -13.22 10.27 -18.02
N VAL A 72 -13.30 11.42 -17.45
CA VAL A 72 -14.44 12.27 -17.67
C VAL A 72 -14.41 12.89 -19.04
N ALA A 73 -13.29 12.91 -19.59
CA ALA A 73 -13.11 13.60 -20.86
C ALA A 73 -14.20 13.32 -21.85
#